data_086da43feb39a46f989a7810d6a2b6f4
#
_entry.id   086da43feb39a46f989a7810d6a2b6f4
#
_cell.length_a   1.000
_cell.length_b   1.000
_cell.length_c   1.000
_cell.angle_alpha   90.00
_cell.angle_beta   90.00
_cell.angle_gamma   90.00
#
_symmetry.space_group_name_H-M   'P 1'
#
loop_
_entity.id
_entity.type
_entity.pdbx_description
1 polymer ?
#
loop_
_entity_poly.entity_id
_entity_poly.type
_entity_poly.pdbx_seq_one_letter_code
_entity_poly.pdbx_strand_id
1 'polypeptide(L)'
;MDPGYSLVTFVWHGSSDTRNVVVISPLALVNFDDAVMETVAETNVWFKTYRMRNDARMSYRFAVNDSLVPFEKEKRFFERMKSWKTDPQNRDTFDVGQGILASVLELQGFPSSKWTRDSDPSTKGKVTKSEFHSELLHNERPVWIYTPTN
;
A
#
# COMPACT_ATOMS: atom_id res chain seq x y z
N MET A 1 11.06 7.54 -25.22
CA MET A 1 10.28 7.37 -23.97
C MET A 1 10.08 8.77 -23.42
N ASP A 2 8.87 9.11 -22.97
CA ASP A 2 8.59 10.44 -22.38
C ASP A 2 9.42 10.60 -21.09
N PRO A 3 10.25 11.64 -20.95
CA PRO A 3 11.18 11.79 -19.82
C PRO A 3 10.48 11.96 -18.46
N GLY A 4 9.16 12.23 -18.44
CA GLY A 4 8.37 12.35 -17.21
C GLY A 4 7.80 11.02 -16.68
N TYR A 5 8.07 9.88 -17.35
CA TYR A 5 7.48 8.59 -17.01
C TYR A 5 8.51 7.46 -17.02
N SER A 6 8.25 6.47 -16.16
CA SER A 6 8.98 5.20 -16.10
C SER A 6 8.03 4.01 -16.28
N LEU A 7 8.56 2.90 -16.77
CA LEU A 7 7.89 1.61 -16.69
C LEU A 7 8.25 0.95 -15.35
N VAL A 8 7.25 0.62 -14.59
CA VAL A 8 7.37 -0.05 -13.28
C VAL A 8 6.78 -1.43 -13.41
N THR A 9 7.61 -2.45 -13.19
CA THR A 9 7.18 -3.85 -13.24
C THR A 9 7.14 -4.42 -11.83
N PHE A 10 5.95 -4.80 -11.39
CA PHE A 10 5.74 -5.60 -10.19
C PHE A 10 5.99 -7.06 -10.52
N VAL A 11 6.70 -7.77 -9.66
CA VAL A 11 7.05 -9.17 -9.85
C VAL A 11 6.72 -9.98 -8.61
N TRP A 12 6.11 -11.15 -8.80
CA TRP A 12 5.83 -12.11 -7.73
C TRP A 12 6.34 -13.48 -8.13
N HIS A 13 7.09 -14.12 -7.24
CA HIS A 13 7.48 -15.51 -7.40
C HIS A 13 6.44 -16.40 -6.71
N GLY A 14 5.63 -17.07 -7.53
CA GLY A 14 4.60 -17.99 -7.07
C GLY A 14 5.15 -19.38 -6.74
N SER A 15 4.23 -20.26 -6.38
CA SER A 15 4.45 -21.72 -6.25
C SER A 15 3.61 -22.46 -7.29
N SER A 16 3.71 -23.78 -7.31
CA SER A 16 2.85 -24.64 -8.14
C SER A 16 1.36 -24.45 -7.88
N ASP A 17 0.99 -23.98 -6.68
CA ASP A 17 -0.40 -23.77 -6.26
C ASP A 17 -0.90 -22.34 -6.53
N THR A 18 -0.05 -21.47 -7.06
CA THR A 18 -0.43 -20.09 -7.40
C THR A 18 -1.26 -20.06 -8.68
N ARG A 19 -2.51 -19.65 -8.58
CA ARG A 19 -3.48 -19.62 -9.68
C ARG A 19 -3.64 -18.23 -10.29
N ASN A 20 -3.51 -17.20 -9.47
CA ASN A 20 -3.53 -15.80 -9.88
C ASN A 20 -2.82 -14.94 -8.84
N VAL A 21 -2.39 -13.76 -9.25
CA VAL A 21 -1.85 -12.72 -8.38
C VAL A 21 -2.41 -11.38 -8.84
N VAL A 22 -2.80 -10.52 -7.90
CA VAL A 22 -3.31 -9.18 -8.19
C VAL A 22 -2.44 -8.16 -7.47
N VAL A 23 -2.05 -7.09 -8.17
CA VAL A 23 -1.36 -5.93 -7.57
C VAL A 23 -2.39 -5.03 -6.91
N ILE A 24 -2.53 -5.13 -5.61
CA ILE A 24 -3.46 -4.30 -4.84
C ILE A 24 -2.81 -2.94 -4.57
N SER A 25 -3.27 -1.92 -5.25
CA SER A 25 -2.77 -0.55 -5.19
C SER A 25 -3.91 0.43 -5.53
N PRO A 26 -3.72 1.75 -5.43
CA PRO A 26 -4.70 2.70 -5.92
C PRO A 26 -5.12 2.50 -7.38
N LEU A 27 -4.26 1.91 -8.22
CA LEU A 27 -4.57 1.60 -9.61
C LEU A 27 -5.64 0.50 -9.73
N ALA A 28 -5.62 -0.51 -8.84
CA ALA A 28 -6.62 -1.56 -8.79
C ALA A 28 -8.02 -1.05 -8.41
N LEU A 29 -8.11 0.08 -7.70
CA LEU A 29 -9.38 0.73 -7.39
C LEU A 29 -10.01 1.41 -8.61
N VAL A 30 -9.18 1.80 -9.58
CA VAL A 30 -9.63 2.41 -10.83
C VAL A 30 -10.05 1.35 -11.85
N ASN A 31 -9.23 0.30 -11.97
CA ASN A 31 -9.51 -0.82 -12.87
C ASN A 31 -8.95 -2.12 -12.24
N PHE A 32 -9.84 -2.90 -11.66
CA PHE A 32 -9.45 -4.14 -10.99
C PHE A 32 -8.92 -5.21 -11.96
N ASP A 33 -9.54 -5.34 -13.12
CA ASP A 33 -9.14 -6.35 -14.10
C ASP A 33 -7.74 -6.08 -14.64
N ASP A 34 -7.37 -4.80 -14.80
CA ASP A 34 -6.01 -4.41 -15.19
C ASP A 34 -4.97 -4.70 -14.10
N ALA A 35 -5.36 -4.88 -12.86
CA ALA A 35 -4.44 -5.19 -11.76
C ALA A 35 -4.07 -6.67 -11.66
N VAL A 36 -4.73 -7.55 -12.40
CA VAL A 36 -4.38 -8.98 -12.47
C VAL A 36 -3.06 -9.14 -13.20
N MET A 37 -2.13 -9.87 -12.57
CA MET A 37 -0.78 -10.11 -13.13
C MET A 37 -0.80 -11.20 -14.20
N GLU A 38 0.14 -11.08 -15.12
CA GLU A 38 0.41 -12.07 -16.19
C GLU A 38 1.51 -13.02 -15.74
N THR A 39 1.56 -14.22 -16.32
CA THR A 39 2.63 -15.20 -16.06
C THR A 39 3.68 -15.16 -17.15
N VAL A 40 4.94 -15.37 -16.78
CA VAL A 40 5.98 -15.71 -17.74
C VAL A 40 5.84 -17.18 -18.06
N ALA A 41 5.69 -17.52 -19.36
CA ALA A 41 5.48 -18.89 -19.83
C ALA A 41 6.51 -19.87 -19.23
N GLU A 42 6.04 -21.04 -18.83
CA GLU A 42 6.86 -22.15 -18.28
C GLU A 42 7.60 -21.79 -16.96
N THR A 43 7.15 -20.74 -16.26
CA THR A 43 7.72 -20.34 -14.97
C THR A 43 6.65 -20.09 -13.92
N ASN A 44 7.07 -19.92 -12.66
CA ASN A 44 6.22 -19.45 -11.56
C ASN A 44 6.32 -17.94 -11.32
N VAL A 45 6.77 -17.20 -12.32
CA VAL A 45 6.94 -15.75 -12.23
C VAL A 45 5.70 -15.06 -12.75
N TRP A 46 5.14 -14.20 -11.91
CA TRP A 46 4.00 -13.33 -12.22
C TRP A 46 4.50 -11.90 -12.32
N PHE A 47 4.01 -11.14 -13.29
CA PHE A 47 4.41 -9.75 -13.48
C PHE A 47 3.25 -8.87 -13.93
N LYS A 48 3.37 -7.58 -13.62
CA LYS A 48 2.49 -6.53 -14.14
C LYS A 48 3.29 -5.25 -14.32
N THR A 49 3.19 -4.65 -15.49
CA THR A 49 3.92 -3.42 -15.82
C THR A 49 2.96 -2.26 -15.99
N TYR A 50 3.26 -1.16 -15.33
CA TYR A 50 2.55 0.11 -15.48
C TYR A 50 3.48 1.22 -15.97
N ARG A 51 2.95 2.11 -16.78
CA ARG A 51 3.60 3.38 -17.09
C ARG A 51 3.20 4.39 -16.03
N MET A 52 4.16 4.85 -15.23
CA MET A 52 3.95 5.72 -14.08
C MET A 52 4.77 7.01 -14.21
N ARG A 53 4.27 8.10 -13.64
CA ARG A 53 5.04 9.35 -13.52
C ARG A 53 6.27 9.12 -12.64
N ASN A 54 7.39 9.76 -12.97
CA ASN A 54 8.65 9.63 -12.22
C ASN A 54 8.57 10.15 -10.78
N ASP A 55 7.59 11.01 -10.46
CA ASP A 55 7.32 11.54 -9.13
C ASP A 55 6.26 10.72 -8.36
N ALA A 56 5.92 9.52 -8.81
CA ALA A 56 4.93 8.69 -8.15
C ALA A 56 5.47 8.08 -6.85
N ARG A 57 4.61 8.09 -5.82
CA ARG A 57 4.76 7.31 -4.60
C ARG A 57 3.44 6.70 -4.23
N MET A 58 3.41 5.42 -3.95
CA MET A 58 2.19 4.72 -3.54
C MET A 58 2.50 3.49 -2.70
N SER A 59 1.50 3.02 -1.97
CA SER A 59 1.54 1.70 -1.33
C SER A 59 0.95 0.63 -2.22
N TYR A 60 1.44 -0.60 -2.04
CA TYR A 60 0.90 -1.76 -2.72
C TYR A 60 1.05 -3.03 -1.90
N ARG A 61 0.25 -4.03 -2.23
CA ARG A 61 0.34 -5.41 -1.72
C ARG A 61 0.04 -6.38 -2.85
N PHE A 62 0.31 -7.66 -2.62
CA PHE A 62 -0.06 -8.73 -3.53
C PHE A 62 -1.19 -9.57 -2.94
N ALA A 63 -2.27 -9.75 -3.69
CA ALA A 63 -3.29 -10.74 -3.39
C ALA A 63 -3.00 -12.01 -4.20
N VAL A 64 -2.53 -13.05 -3.52
CA VAL A 64 -2.20 -14.34 -4.13
C VAL A 64 -3.38 -15.28 -3.98
N ASN A 65 -3.77 -15.95 -5.06
CA ASN A 65 -4.97 -16.78 -5.13
C ASN A 65 -6.25 -16.01 -4.75
N ASP A 66 -6.33 -14.79 -5.25
CA ASP A 66 -7.44 -13.88 -4.99
C ASP A 66 -8.76 -14.41 -5.58
N SER A 67 -9.88 -13.99 -5.00
CA SER A 67 -11.22 -14.36 -5.46
C SER A 67 -11.60 -13.76 -6.81
N LEU A 68 -10.86 -12.74 -7.27
CA LEU A 68 -11.12 -11.94 -8.47
C LEU A 68 -12.51 -11.26 -8.49
N VAL A 69 -13.14 -11.14 -7.34
CA VAL A 69 -14.38 -10.38 -7.21
C VAL A 69 -14.06 -8.89 -7.19
N PRO A 70 -14.66 -8.05 -8.04
CA PRO A 70 -14.50 -6.60 -7.99
C PRO A 70 -14.82 -6.02 -6.62
N PHE A 71 -14.09 -5.00 -6.18
CA PHE A 71 -14.19 -4.48 -4.81
C PHE A 71 -15.59 -4.00 -4.43
N GLU A 72 -16.33 -3.42 -5.37
CA GLU A 72 -17.70 -2.95 -5.17
C GLU A 72 -18.71 -4.08 -4.94
N LYS A 73 -18.36 -5.32 -5.30
CA LYS A 73 -19.17 -6.52 -5.12
C LYS A 73 -18.71 -7.39 -3.93
N GLU A 74 -17.57 -7.04 -3.32
CA GLU A 74 -16.98 -7.81 -2.22
C GLU A 74 -17.71 -7.57 -0.90
N LYS A 75 -18.36 -8.59 -0.38
CA LYS A 75 -19.11 -8.52 0.89
C LYS A 75 -18.23 -8.66 2.14
N ARG A 76 -17.05 -9.27 2.01
CA ARG A 76 -16.10 -9.53 3.09
C ARG A 76 -14.75 -8.86 2.83
N PHE A 77 -14.77 -7.59 2.46
CA PHE A 77 -13.60 -6.84 2.06
C PHE A 77 -12.46 -6.89 3.10
N PHE A 78 -12.77 -6.70 4.38
CA PHE A 78 -11.75 -6.72 5.44
C PHE A 78 -11.12 -8.11 5.64
N GLU A 79 -11.89 -9.18 5.48
CA GLU A 79 -11.35 -10.55 5.55
C GLU A 79 -10.41 -10.83 4.37
N ARG A 80 -10.82 -10.44 3.18
CA ARG A 80 -10.00 -10.54 1.97
C ARG A 80 -8.71 -9.72 2.10
N MET A 81 -8.80 -8.51 2.63
CA MET A 81 -7.66 -7.62 2.83
C MET A 81 -6.60 -8.21 3.78
N LYS A 82 -7.00 -9.02 4.78
CA LYS A 82 -6.06 -9.69 5.71
C LYS A 82 -5.17 -10.72 5.00
N SER A 83 -5.62 -11.30 3.88
CA SER A 83 -4.84 -12.28 3.12
C SER A 83 -3.76 -11.66 2.22
N TRP A 84 -3.80 -10.34 2.00
CA TRP A 84 -2.87 -9.67 1.10
C TRP A 84 -1.48 -9.57 1.72
N LYS A 85 -0.46 -9.76 0.91
CA LYS A 85 0.94 -9.85 1.32
C LYS A 85 1.73 -8.61 0.89
N THR A 86 2.70 -8.22 1.69
CA THR A 86 3.73 -7.29 1.27
C THR A 86 4.65 -7.96 0.23
N ASP A 87 5.37 -7.15 -0.52
CA ASP A 87 6.39 -7.62 -1.44
C ASP A 87 7.61 -8.11 -0.66
N PRO A 88 7.98 -9.40 -0.76
CA PRO A 88 9.12 -9.95 -0.03
C PRO A 88 10.47 -9.40 -0.52
N GLN A 89 10.50 -8.80 -1.72
CA GLN A 89 11.71 -8.20 -2.30
C GLN A 89 11.85 -6.71 -1.99
N ASN A 90 10.78 -6.07 -1.47
CA ASN A 90 10.78 -4.66 -1.09
C ASN A 90 10.76 -4.52 0.44
N ARG A 91 11.84 -3.99 1.01
CA ARG A 91 11.96 -3.77 2.47
C ARG A 91 11.23 -2.53 2.96
N ASP A 92 10.89 -1.60 2.06
CA ASP A 92 10.21 -0.37 2.41
C ASP A 92 8.73 -0.65 2.62
N THR A 93 8.32 -0.69 3.86
CA THR A 93 6.94 -0.94 4.28
C THR A 93 6.47 0.11 5.27
N PHE A 94 5.16 0.31 5.34
CA PHE A 94 4.55 1.10 6.40
C PHE A 94 3.24 0.48 6.86
N ASP A 95 2.84 0.81 8.08
CA ASP A 95 1.56 0.39 8.64
C ASP A 95 0.42 1.26 8.09
N VAL A 96 -0.49 0.63 7.36
CA VAL A 96 -1.70 1.29 6.83
C VAL A 96 -2.82 1.38 7.88
N GLY A 97 -2.55 0.91 9.07
CA GLY A 97 -3.44 0.89 10.23
C GLY A 97 -3.69 -0.51 10.77
N GLN A 98 -3.85 -0.61 12.08
CA GLN A 98 -4.13 -1.86 12.81
C GLN A 98 -3.07 -2.96 12.64
N GLY A 99 -1.80 -2.59 12.43
CA GLY A 99 -0.71 -3.54 12.22
C GLY A 99 -0.68 -4.17 10.82
N ILE A 100 -1.45 -3.64 9.88
CA ILE A 100 -1.47 -4.11 8.50
C ILE A 100 -0.36 -3.40 7.72
N LEU A 101 0.62 -4.16 7.25
CA LEU A 101 1.73 -3.61 6.46
C LEU A 101 1.41 -3.58 4.97
N ALA A 102 1.90 -2.55 4.30
CA ALA A 102 1.95 -2.43 2.84
C ALA A 102 3.36 -2.05 2.39
N SER A 103 3.80 -2.54 1.24
CA SER A 103 5.05 -2.14 0.60
C SER A 103 4.91 -0.75 0.00
N VAL A 104 6.00 0.01 -0.04
CA VAL A 104 6.05 1.36 -0.62
C VAL A 104 6.82 1.33 -1.93
N LEU A 105 6.18 1.79 -2.98
CA LEU A 105 6.85 2.16 -4.22
C LEU A 105 7.12 3.66 -4.17
N GLU A 106 8.38 4.06 -4.34
CA GLU A 106 8.79 5.45 -4.50
C GLU A 106 9.73 5.56 -5.69
N LEU A 107 9.36 6.37 -6.68
CA LEU A 107 10.19 6.58 -7.86
C LEU A 107 11.13 7.76 -7.66
N GLN A 108 12.24 7.77 -8.41
CA GLN A 108 13.37 8.69 -8.22
C GLN A 108 13.01 10.18 -8.28
N GLY A 109 11.95 10.53 -9.01
CA GLY A 109 11.46 11.90 -9.12
C GLY A 109 10.51 12.32 -8.00
N PHE A 110 10.20 11.43 -7.05
CA PHE A 110 9.36 11.80 -5.91
C PHE A 110 10.08 12.83 -5.04
N PRO A 111 9.46 14.00 -4.75
CA PRO A 111 10.13 15.02 -3.97
C PRO A 111 10.36 14.53 -2.55
N SER A 112 11.63 14.51 -2.13
CA SER A 112 11.97 14.15 -0.75
C SER A 112 11.30 15.14 0.21
N SER A 113 10.43 14.63 1.08
CA SER A 113 9.77 15.46 2.09
C SER A 113 10.64 15.59 3.32
N LYS A 114 10.84 16.83 3.78
CA LYS A 114 11.49 17.08 5.09
C LYS A 114 10.71 16.48 6.27
N TRP A 115 9.42 16.19 6.05
CA TRP A 115 8.52 15.62 7.07
C TRP A 115 8.64 14.09 7.21
N THR A 116 9.26 13.43 6.23
CA THR A 116 9.49 11.97 6.25
C THR A 116 10.91 11.60 6.66
N ARG A 117 11.79 12.59 6.87
CA ARG A 117 13.14 12.35 7.39
C ARG A 117 13.05 12.11 8.89
N ASP A 118 13.89 11.21 9.41
CA ASP A 118 14.05 11.08 10.82
C ASP A 118 14.52 12.42 11.40
N SER A 119 13.64 13.04 12.17
CA SER A 119 13.97 14.25 12.90
C SER A 119 14.83 13.89 14.12
N ASP A 120 15.74 14.77 14.49
CA ASP A 120 16.49 14.64 15.74
C ASP A 120 15.52 14.38 16.90
N PRO A 121 15.72 13.31 17.69
CA PRO A 121 14.88 13.00 18.85
C PRO A 121 14.71 14.18 19.83
N SER A 122 15.74 15.06 19.92
CA SER A 122 15.72 16.25 20.80
C SER A 122 14.70 17.31 20.35
N THR A 123 14.29 17.29 19.07
CA THR A 123 13.30 18.23 18.52
C THR A 123 11.90 17.65 18.43
N LYS A 124 11.71 16.39 18.85
CA LYS A 124 10.40 15.74 18.84
C LYS A 124 9.52 16.30 19.96
N GLY A 125 8.37 16.85 19.58
CA GLY A 125 7.32 17.19 20.52
C GLY A 125 6.70 15.97 21.20
N LYS A 126 5.75 16.20 22.06
CA LYS A 126 5.03 15.16 22.81
C LYS A 126 3.70 14.85 22.11
N VAL A 127 3.41 13.57 21.90
CA VAL A 127 2.08 13.10 21.49
C VAL A 127 1.37 12.53 22.70
N THR A 128 0.19 13.08 23.01
CA THR A 128 -0.69 12.57 24.08
C THR A 128 -1.94 11.99 23.43
N LYS A 129 -2.27 10.74 23.77
CA LYS A 129 -3.54 10.14 23.39
C LYS A 129 -4.59 10.46 24.44
N SER A 130 -5.77 10.91 24.01
CA SER A 130 -6.94 11.15 24.83
C SER A 130 -8.16 10.53 24.19
N GLU A 131 -9.19 10.24 24.94
CA GLU A 131 -10.48 9.81 24.43
C GLU A 131 -11.43 11.00 24.47
N PHE A 132 -12.10 11.24 23.35
CA PHE A 132 -13.09 12.29 23.19
C PHE A 132 -14.47 11.66 23.05
N HIS A 133 -15.34 11.98 24.02
CA HIS A 133 -16.75 11.63 23.98
C HIS A 133 -17.55 12.70 23.25
N SER A 134 -18.30 12.33 22.23
CA SER A 134 -19.21 13.23 21.51
C SER A 134 -20.65 12.92 21.89
N GLU A 135 -21.29 13.82 22.63
CA GLU A 135 -22.71 13.69 22.97
C GLU A 135 -23.60 13.76 21.71
N LEU A 136 -23.24 14.61 20.74
CA LEU A 136 -23.99 14.78 19.48
C LEU A 136 -23.95 13.54 18.59
N LEU A 137 -22.81 12.84 18.54
CA LEU A 137 -22.61 11.67 17.69
C LEU A 137 -22.79 10.34 18.46
N HIS A 138 -23.04 10.41 19.77
CA HIS A 138 -23.16 9.26 20.66
C HIS A 138 -22.02 8.24 20.48
N ASN A 139 -20.77 8.74 20.36
CA ASN A 139 -19.61 7.87 20.19
C ASN A 139 -18.37 8.40 20.94
N GLU A 140 -17.42 7.49 21.13
CA GLU A 140 -16.09 7.79 21.68
C GLU A 140 -15.05 7.64 20.58
N ARG A 141 -14.09 8.58 20.51
CA ARG A 141 -13.02 8.56 19.53
C ARG A 141 -11.68 8.86 20.18
N PRO A 142 -10.63 8.09 19.84
CA PRO A 142 -9.28 8.46 20.25
C PRO A 142 -8.82 9.72 19.50
N VAL A 143 -8.22 10.63 20.25
CA VAL A 143 -7.63 11.88 19.72
C VAL A 143 -6.16 11.89 20.10
N TRP A 144 -5.28 12.18 19.16
CA TRP A 144 -3.85 12.37 19.39
C TRP A 144 -3.53 13.85 19.32
N ILE A 145 -3.02 14.39 20.41
CA ILE A 145 -2.64 15.79 20.52
C ILE A 145 -1.12 15.88 20.47
N TYR A 146 -0.61 16.54 19.44
CA TYR A 146 0.83 16.83 19.32
C TYR A 146 1.12 18.20 19.94
N THR A 147 2.06 18.25 20.88
CA THR A 147 2.59 19.48 21.47
C THR A 147 4.05 19.62 21.03
N PRO A 148 4.41 20.65 20.25
CA PRO A 148 5.81 20.86 19.87
C PRO A 148 6.66 21.20 21.09
N THR A 149 7.97 20.91 21.00
CA THR A 149 8.97 21.49 21.92
C THR A 149 9.24 22.94 21.50
N ASN A 150 9.30 23.83 22.45
CA ASN A 150 9.72 25.23 22.23
C ASN A 150 11.22 25.29 21.86
#